data_251a969d9484e4e84cf5314ee07ad1ee
#
_entry.id   251a969d9484e4e84cf5314ee07ad1ee
#
_cell.length_a   1.000
_cell.length_b   1.000
_cell.length_c   1.000
_cell.angle_alpha   90.00
_cell.angle_beta   90.00
_cell.angle_gamma   90.00
#
_symmetry.space_group_name_H-M   'P 1'
#
loop_
_entity.id
_entity.type
_entity.pdbx_description
1 polymer ?
#
loop_
_entity_poly.entity_id
_entity_poly.type
_entity_poly.pdbx_seq_one_letter_code
_entity_poly.pdbx_strand_id
1 'polypeptide(L)'
;MNKERLYDIIRNIKETLSLLDKGLLKLDTVEDEDMIEFIKSSVKQSFLEYFILVENFTSLCLKELKSYKISDDMEKCLKKLYDNNIIDEQTFTFLNQYRRYRNRIAHVYKQPSIEEIILFAKKNRGNIDRVIGIMNDMYKK
;
A
#
# COMPACT_ATOMS: atom_id res chain seq x y z
N MET A 1 19.20 5.22 -9.66
CA MET A 1 17.86 5.47 -9.08
C MET A 1 17.85 6.81 -8.35
N ASN A 2 16.75 7.53 -8.42
CA ASN A 2 16.58 8.80 -7.70
C ASN A 2 16.38 8.52 -6.21
N LYS A 3 17.45 8.60 -5.44
CA LYS A 3 17.47 8.29 -4.00
C LYS A 3 16.66 9.29 -3.18
N GLU A 4 16.64 10.55 -3.58
CA GLU A 4 15.85 11.58 -2.89
C GLU A 4 14.36 11.26 -2.96
N ARG A 5 13.88 10.89 -4.15
CA ARG A 5 12.50 10.50 -4.35
C ARG A 5 12.16 9.22 -3.58
N LEU A 6 13.07 8.25 -3.58
CA LEU A 6 12.89 7.02 -2.80
C LEU A 6 12.81 7.33 -1.30
N TYR A 7 13.65 8.22 -0.81
CA TYR A 7 13.60 8.65 0.59
C TYR A 7 12.23 9.26 0.94
N ASP A 8 11.69 10.11 0.06
CA ASP A 8 10.38 10.74 0.29
C ASP A 8 9.26 9.70 0.32
N ILE A 9 9.31 8.71 -0.56
CA ILE A 9 8.33 7.61 -0.57
C ILE A 9 8.40 6.83 0.74
N ILE A 10 9.59 6.49 1.19
CA ILE A 10 9.78 5.74 2.45
C ILE A 10 9.26 6.53 3.65
N ARG A 11 9.58 7.82 3.71
CA ARG A 11 9.09 8.68 4.79
C ARG A 11 7.56 8.74 4.80
N ASN A 12 6.96 8.97 3.65
CA ASN A 12 5.51 9.11 3.54
C ASN A 12 4.79 7.80 3.85
N ILE A 13 5.33 6.66 3.40
CA ILE A 13 4.68 5.38 3.68
C ILE A 13 4.75 5.02 5.17
N LYS A 14 5.83 5.39 5.86
CA LYS A 14 5.94 5.21 7.32
C LYS A 14 4.93 6.07 8.07
N GLU A 15 4.73 7.31 7.63
CA GLU A 15 3.73 8.20 8.22
C GLU A 15 2.31 7.68 8.00
N THR A 16 2.03 7.22 6.77
CA THR A 16 0.73 6.63 6.42
C THR A 16 0.45 5.41 7.28
N LEU A 17 1.44 4.57 7.48
CA LEU A 17 1.31 3.37 8.29
C LEU A 17 1.09 3.70 9.77
N SER A 18 1.75 4.71 10.27
CA SER A 18 1.53 5.20 11.65
C SER A 18 0.07 5.64 11.85
N LEU A 19 -0.51 6.35 10.88
CA LEU A 19 -1.91 6.75 10.92
C LEU A 19 -2.85 5.56 10.85
N LEU A 20 -2.55 4.60 9.99
CA LEU A 20 -3.34 3.36 9.88
C LEU A 20 -3.37 2.62 11.21
N ASP A 21 -2.21 2.42 11.83
CA ASP A 21 -2.09 1.72 13.11
C ASP A 21 -2.85 2.44 14.23
N LYS A 22 -2.74 3.77 14.29
CA LYS A 22 -3.48 4.57 15.26
C LYS A 22 -4.98 4.42 15.08
N GLY A 23 -5.45 4.47 13.84
CA GLY A 23 -6.87 4.31 13.53
C GLY A 23 -7.39 2.94 13.93
N LEU A 24 -6.66 1.88 13.58
CA LEU A 24 -7.04 0.51 13.94
C LEU A 24 -7.10 0.32 15.46
N LEU A 25 -6.13 0.87 16.18
CA LEU A 25 -6.10 0.78 17.64
C LEU A 25 -7.25 1.54 18.29
N LYS A 26 -7.54 2.75 17.81
CA LYS A 26 -8.63 3.57 18.36
C LYS A 26 -10.01 2.97 18.13
N LEU A 27 -10.20 2.24 17.04
CA LEU A 27 -11.49 1.55 16.80
C LEU A 27 -11.82 0.54 17.88
N ASP A 28 -10.81 -0.02 18.56
CA ASP A 28 -11.03 -0.99 19.64
C ASP A 28 -11.46 -0.34 20.96
N THR A 29 -11.29 0.98 21.12
CA THR A 29 -11.48 1.67 22.41
C THR A 29 -12.50 2.80 22.39
N VAL A 30 -12.79 3.38 21.23
CA VAL A 30 -13.70 4.53 21.09
C VAL A 30 -15.14 4.04 21.03
N GLU A 31 -16.04 4.68 21.81
CA GLU A 31 -17.45 4.33 21.89
C GLU A 31 -18.39 5.33 21.20
N ASP A 32 -17.94 6.59 21.01
CA ASP A 32 -18.71 7.64 20.35
C ASP A 32 -18.90 7.29 18.87
N GLU A 33 -20.14 7.20 18.40
CA GLU A 33 -20.50 6.81 17.04
C GLU A 33 -19.94 7.76 15.98
N ASP A 34 -19.97 9.06 16.23
CA ASP A 34 -19.45 10.05 15.28
C ASP A 34 -17.94 9.93 15.16
N MET A 35 -17.26 9.69 16.27
CA MET A 35 -15.83 9.49 16.28
C MET A 35 -15.45 8.18 15.57
N ILE A 36 -16.23 7.12 15.78
CA ILE A 36 -16.01 5.84 15.10
C ILE A 36 -16.07 6.02 13.58
N GLU A 37 -17.07 6.72 13.08
CA GLU A 37 -17.21 6.98 11.64
C GLU A 37 -16.05 7.80 11.10
N PHE A 38 -15.59 8.79 11.86
CA PHE A 38 -14.43 9.60 11.48
C PHE A 38 -13.15 8.74 11.40
N ILE A 39 -12.94 7.86 12.38
CA ILE A 39 -11.78 6.96 12.41
C ILE A 39 -11.83 5.97 11.24
N LYS A 40 -13.01 5.41 10.95
CA LYS A 40 -13.19 4.51 9.80
C LYS A 40 -12.80 5.18 8.48
N SER A 41 -13.20 6.44 8.29
CA SER A 41 -12.81 7.22 7.12
C SER A 41 -11.30 7.40 7.04
N SER A 42 -10.67 7.68 8.17
CA SER A 42 -9.21 7.84 8.25
C SER A 42 -8.48 6.54 7.92
N VAL A 43 -8.97 5.41 8.43
CA VAL A 43 -8.41 4.07 8.11
C VAL A 43 -8.50 3.80 6.62
N LYS A 44 -9.66 4.05 6.01
CA LYS A 44 -9.86 3.86 4.58
C LYS A 44 -8.91 4.74 3.77
N GLN A 45 -8.75 6.01 4.15
CA GLN A 45 -7.84 6.94 3.48
C GLN A 45 -6.39 6.46 3.56
N SER A 46 -5.94 6.03 4.74
CA SER A 46 -4.59 5.50 4.92
C SER A 46 -4.37 4.24 4.10
N PHE A 47 -5.38 3.38 4.03
CA PHE A 47 -5.34 2.16 3.21
C PHE A 47 -5.12 2.50 1.75
N LEU A 48 -5.82 3.51 1.22
CA LEU A 48 -5.67 3.95 -0.16
C LEU A 48 -4.31 4.61 -0.40
N GLU A 49 -3.86 5.45 0.51
CA GLU A 49 -2.58 6.14 0.37
C GLU A 49 -1.38 5.20 0.37
N TYR A 50 -1.43 4.14 1.16
CA TYR A 50 -0.39 3.13 1.15
C TYR A 50 -0.16 2.60 -0.28
N PHE A 51 -1.22 2.27 -0.98
CA PHE A 51 -1.09 1.71 -2.33
C PHE A 51 -0.62 2.76 -3.35
N ILE A 52 -1.02 4.02 -3.21
CA ILE A 52 -0.50 5.11 -4.04
C ILE A 52 1.02 5.19 -3.91
N LEU A 53 1.53 5.06 -2.69
CA LEU A 53 2.97 5.08 -2.45
C LEU A 53 3.68 3.85 -3.02
N VAL A 54 3.03 2.69 -2.97
CA VAL A 54 3.50 1.49 -3.64
C VAL A 54 3.57 1.70 -5.16
N GLU A 55 2.55 2.33 -5.75
CA GLU A 55 2.55 2.67 -7.18
C GLU A 55 3.73 3.59 -7.52
N ASN A 56 3.97 4.60 -6.69
CA ASN A 56 5.10 5.52 -6.88
C ASN A 56 6.45 4.79 -6.82
N PHE A 57 6.61 3.91 -5.86
CA PHE A 57 7.81 3.07 -5.73
C PHE A 57 7.98 2.18 -6.96
N THR A 58 6.91 1.55 -7.39
CA THR A 58 6.92 0.67 -8.56
C THR A 58 7.37 1.43 -9.81
N SER A 59 6.82 2.62 -10.05
CA SER A 59 7.23 3.47 -11.16
C SER A 59 8.72 3.83 -11.09
N LEU A 60 9.19 4.16 -9.90
CA LEU A 60 10.60 4.50 -9.70
C LEU A 60 11.52 3.33 -10.05
N CYS A 61 11.17 2.12 -9.61
CA CYS A 61 11.93 0.91 -9.92
C CYS A 61 11.94 0.60 -11.42
N LEU A 62 10.78 0.71 -12.07
CA LEU A 62 10.67 0.40 -13.49
C LEU A 62 11.41 1.41 -14.35
N LYS A 63 11.48 2.67 -13.95
CA LYS A 63 12.29 3.68 -14.63
C LYS A 63 13.78 3.36 -14.52
N GLU A 64 14.21 2.91 -13.35
CA GLU A 64 15.60 2.47 -13.15
C GLU A 64 15.95 1.27 -14.04
N LEU A 65 15.01 0.33 -14.19
CA LEU A 65 15.18 -0.84 -15.04
C LEU A 65 14.97 -0.53 -16.53
N LYS A 66 14.60 0.72 -16.87
CA LYS A 66 14.24 1.13 -18.23
C LYS A 66 13.08 0.30 -18.81
N SER A 67 12.20 -0.17 -17.94
CA SER A 67 11.03 -0.99 -18.28
C SER A 67 9.70 -0.27 -18.09
N TYR A 68 9.74 1.00 -17.67
CA TYR A 68 8.52 1.79 -17.45
C TYR A 68 7.82 2.08 -18.77
N LYS A 69 6.52 1.80 -18.81
CA LYS A 69 5.63 2.13 -19.94
C LYS A 69 4.35 2.71 -19.37
N ILE A 70 3.97 3.90 -19.84
CA ILE A 70 2.77 4.58 -19.37
C ILE A 70 1.49 3.78 -19.68
N SER A 71 1.53 2.92 -20.70
CA SER A 71 0.40 2.08 -21.10
C SER A 71 0.21 0.84 -20.22
N ASP A 72 1.19 0.49 -19.38
CA ASP A 72 1.09 -0.69 -18.52
C ASP A 72 0.20 -0.39 -17.32
N ASP A 73 -0.75 -1.30 -17.04
CA ASP A 73 -1.55 -1.24 -15.83
C ASP A 73 -0.71 -1.70 -14.61
N MET A 74 -1.26 -1.53 -13.43
CA MET A 74 -0.53 -1.86 -12.20
C MET A 74 -0.26 -3.36 -12.07
N GLU A 75 -1.13 -4.21 -12.61
CA GLU A 75 -0.91 -5.66 -12.61
C GLU A 75 0.35 -6.02 -13.37
N LYS A 76 0.54 -5.44 -14.57
CA LYS A 76 1.75 -5.64 -15.38
C LYS A 76 2.98 -5.09 -14.69
N CYS A 77 2.85 -3.92 -14.06
CA CYS A 77 3.95 -3.31 -13.33
C CYS A 77 4.44 -4.19 -12.18
N LEU A 78 3.53 -4.74 -11.39
CA LEU A 78 3.87 -5.66 -10.31
C LEU A 78 4.53 -6.93 -10.83
N LYS A 79 4.04 -7.45 -11.96
CA LYS A 79 4.64 -8.63 -12.60
C LYS A 79 6.08 -8.36 -13.00
N LYS A 80 6.38 -7.18 -13.54
CA LYS A 80 7.75 -6.78 -13.89
C LYS A 80 8.64 -6.70 -12.67
N LEU A 81 8.16 -6.18 -11.54
CA LEU A 81 8.92 -6.18 -10.28
C LEU A 81 9.25 -7.60 -9.85
N TYR A 82 8.28 -8.49 -9.93
CA TYR A 82 8.46 -9.90 -9.58
C TYR A 82 9.46 -10.58 -10.53
N ASP A 83 9.33 -10.40 -11.83
CA ASP A 83 10.21 -11.01 -12.83
C ASP A 83 11.66 -10.52 -12.69
N ASN A 84 11.87 -9.31 -12.18
CA ASN A 84 13.19 -8.73 -11.95
C ASN A 84 13.70 -8.94 -10.52
N ASN A 85 13.05 -9.79 -9.74
CA ASN A 85 13.46 -10.15 -8.37
C ASN A 85 13.49 -8.97 -7.39
N ILE A 86 12.74 -7.90 -7.67
CA ILE A 86 12.60 -6.77 -6.74
C ILE A 86 11.66 -7.15 -5.60
N ILE A 87 10.61 -7.90 -5.91
CA ILE A 87 9.69 -8.45 -4.92
C ILE A 87 9.63 -9.97 -5.07
N ASP A 88 9.38 -10.68 -3.97
CA ASP A 88 9.20 -12.11 -3.99
C ASP A 88 7.74 -12.49 -4.29
N GLU A 89 7.49 -13.81 -4.41
CA GLU A 89 6.15 -14.31 -4.72
C GLU A 89 5.12 -13.93 -3.67
N GLN A 90 5.47 -13.98 -2.41
CA GLN A 90 4.57 -13.62 -1.31
C GLN A 90 4.15 -12.14 -1.40
N THR A 91 5.11 -11.27 -1.64
CA THR A 91 4.86 -9.82 -1.80
C THR A 91 4.05 -9.56 -3.06
N PHE A 92 4.36 -10.23 -4.16
CA PHE A 92 3.61 -10.11 -5.41
C PHE A 92 2.14 -10.49 -5.20
N THR A 93 1.88 -11.62 -4.57
CA THR A 93 0.52 -12.09 -4.27
C THR A 93 -0.23 -11.10 -3.39
N PHE A 94 0.43 -10.63 -2.32
CA PHE A 94 -0.13 -9.65 -1.39
C PHE A 94 -0.51 -8.35 -2.10
N LEU A 95 0.41 -7.79 -2.90
CA LEU A 95 0.17 -6.52 -3.59
C LEU A 95 -0.93 -6.62 -4.65
N ASN A 96 -1.07 -7.78 -5.31
CA ASN A 96 -2.19 -7.99 -6.22
C ASN A 96 -3.54 -8.06 -5.49
N GLN A 97 -3.59 -8.67 -4.32
CA GLN A 97 -4.79 -8.68 -3.48
C GLN A 97 -5.14 -7.26 -3.04
N TYR A 98 -4.15 -6.49 -2.62
CA TYR A 98 -4.33 -5.09 -2.22
C TYR A 98 -4.85 -4.26 -3.39
N ARG A 99 -4.28 -4.44 -4.56
CA ARG A 99 -4.72 -3.77 -5.79
C ARG A 99 -6.20 -4.03 -6.08
N ARG A 100 -6.66 -5.25 -5.90
CA ARG A 100 -8.07 -5.61 -6.11
C ARG A 100 -8.98 -4.88 -5.12
N TYR A 101 -8.60 -4.79 -3.85
CA TYR A 101 -9.35 -4.00 -2.87
C TYR A 101 -9.42 -2.53 -3.27
N ARG A 102 -8.29 -1.95 -3.66
CA ARG A 102 -8.23 -0.57 -4.11
C ARG A 102 -9.15 -0.32 -5.31
N ASN A 103 -9.16 -1.23 -6.27
CA ASN A 103 -10.01 -1.11 -7.45
C ASN A 103 -11.50 -1.21 -7.08
N ARG A 104 -11.85 -2.08 -6.15
CA ARG A 104 -13.24 -2.19 -5.66
C ARG A 104 -13.69 -0.93 -4.92
N ILE A 105 -12.81 -0.30 -4.18
CA ILE A 105 -13.11 0.95 -3.47
C ILE A 105 -13.44 2.07 -4.48
N ALA A 106 -12.82 2.07 -5.65
CA ALA A 106 -13.10 3.03 -6.71
C ALA A 106 -14.47 2.84 -7.38
N HIS A 107 -15.11 1.67 -7.21
CA HIS A 107 -16.42 1.36 -7.79
C HIS A 107 -17.51 1.50 -6.73
N VAL A 108 -18.42 2.49 -6.90
CA VAL A 108 -19.46 2.85 -5.93
C VAL A 108 -20.30 1.65 -5.51
N TYR A 109 -20.64 0.75 -6.43
CA TYR A 109 -21.53 -0.39 -6.16
C TYR A 109 -20.80 -1.69 -5.81
N LYS A 110 -19.48 -1.70 -5.82
CA LYS A 110 -18.67 -2.89 -5.51
C LYS A 110 -17.71 -2.65 -4.36
N GLN A 111 -17.89 -1.59 -3.60
CA GLN A 111 -16.98 -1.26 -2.51
C GLN A 111 -16.97 -2.38 -1.46
N PRO A 112 -15.78 -2.78 -0.99
CA PRO A 112 -15.71 -3.64 0.19
C PRO A 112 -16.21 -2.88 1.41
N SER A 113 -16.75 -3.60 2.39
CA SER A 113 -17.11 -2.96 3.66
C SER A 113 -15.83 -2.50 4.38
N ILE A 114 -15.99 -1.52 5.27
CA ILE A 114 -14.84 -1.07 6.07
C ILE A 114 -14.31 -2.23 6.93
N GLU A 115 -15.16 -3.13 7.39
CA GLU A 115 -14.79 -4.30 8.16
C GLU A 115 -13.90 -5.24 7.36
N GLU A 116 -14.18 -5.43 6.07
CA GLU A 116 -13.32 -6.21 5.17
C GLU A 116 -11.93 -5.57 5.01
N ILE A 117 -11.89 -4.25 4.86
CA ILE A 117 -10.63 -3.49 4.75
C ILE A 117 -9.81 -3.64 6.03
N ILE A 118 -10.45 -3.48 7.19
CA ILE A 118 -9.79 -3.61 8.49
C ILE A 118 -9.23 -5.02 8.67
N LEU A 119 -10.03 -6.03 8.36
CA LEU A 119 -9.60 -7.41 8.49
C LEU A 119 -8.41 -7.73 7.58
N PHE A 120 -8.47 -7.28 6.33
CA PHE A 120 -7.37 -7.46 5.39
C PHE A 120 -6.09 -6.79 5.88
N ALA A 121 -6.19 -5.54 6.36
CA ALA A 121 -5.05 -4.78 6.87
C ALA A 121 -4.42 -5.47 8.08
N LYS A 122 -5.23 -5.93 9.02
CA LYS A 122 -4.73 -6.63 10.22
C LYS A 122 -4.07 -7.96 9.85
N LYS A 123 -4.71 -8.74 8.98
CA LYS A 123 -4.18 -10.04 8.55
C LYS A 123 -2.87 -9.90 7.79
N ASN A 124 -2.70 -8.83 7.05
CA ASN A 124 -1.54 -8.62 6.17
C ASN A 124 -0.55 -7.59 6.71
N ARG A 125 -0.64 -7.28 8.02
CA ARG A 125 0.23 -6.26 8.62
C ARG A 125 1.71 -6.56 8.42
N GLY A 126 2.12 -7.83 8.52
CA GLY A 126 3.48 -8.27 8.26
C GLY A 126 3.89 -8.06 6.80
N ASN A 127 2.98 -8.30 5.85
CA ASN A 127 3.24 -8.07 4.43
C ASN A 127 3.40 -6.57 4.13
N ILE A 128 2.62 -5.73 4.80
CA ILE A 128 2.74 -4.26 4.70
C ILE A 128 4.15 -3.82 5.12
N ASP A 129 4.63 -4.31 6.24
CA ASP A 129 5.99 -4.02 6.72
C ASP A 129 7.07 -4.55 5.78
N ARG A 130 6.83 -5.70 5.18
CA ARG A 130 7.78 -6.32 4.26
C ARG A 130 8.05 -5.43 3.05
N VAL A 131 7.03 -4.79 2.50
CA VAL A 131 7.18 -3.84 1.40
C VAL A 131 8.07 -2.68 1.80
N ILE A 132 7.88 -2.13 3.00
CA ILE A 132 8.72 -1.05 3.53
C ILE A 132 10.17 -1.53 3.68
N GLY A 133 10.36 -2.77 4.14
CA GLY A 133 11.69 -3.38 4.22
C GLY A 133 12.39 -3.46 2.87
N ILE A 134 11.65 -3.83 1.83
CA ILE A 134 12.19 -3.88 0.46
C ILE A 134 12.63 -2.48 0.01
N MET A 135 11.81 -1.46 0.28
CA MET A 135 12.16 -0.07 -0.03
C MET A 135 13.42 0.39 0.70
N ASN A 136 13.52 0.07 2.00
CA ASN A 136 14.70 0.40 2.81
C ASN A 136 15.96 -0.27 2.28
N ASP A 137 15.88 -1.55 1.91
CA ASP A 137 17.01 -2.29 1.37
C ASP A 137 17.48 -1.69 0.05
N MET A 138 16.54 -1.27 -0.78
CA MET A 138 16.87 -0.61 -2.05
C MET A 138 17.53 0.75 -1.84
N TYR A 139 17.08 1.50 -0.82
CA TYR A 139 17.68 2.79 -0.48
C TYR A 139 19.15 2.64 -0.03
N LYS A 140 19.45 1.55 0.66
CA LYS A 140 20.82 1.29 1.17
C LYS A 140 21.80 0.87 0.08
N LYS A 141 21.33 0.46 -1.08
CA LYS A 141 22.19 0.14 -2.21
C LYS A 141 22.71 1.43 -2.84
#